data_a942dce254cedf25aaeaa5010fcd9e5f
#
_entry.id   a942dce254cedf25aaeaa5010fcd9e5f
#
_cell.length_a   1.000
_cell.length_b   1.000
_cell.length_c   1.000
_cell.angle_alpha   90.00
_cell.angle_beta   90.00
_cell.angle_gamma   90.00
#
_symmetry.space_group_name_H-M   'P 1'
#
loop_
_entity.id
_entity.type
_entity.pdbx_description
1 polymer ?
#
loop_
_entity_poly.entity_id
_entity_poly.type
_entity_poly.pdbx_seq_one_letter_code
_entity_poly.pdbx_strand_id
1 'polypeptide(L)'
;MKPLVAVLAVFLLMGNQTLAQETIPEPEDLKEFPNWIVAQKPVICGPVKEVVDKVKEFGEEPFSAWVDVEQKTAVMSYINETTGTTTVLEINDKWACILSQGVGGTLLSLQKKIKGMAIKSLTY
;
A
#
# COMPACT_ATOMS: atom_id res chain seq x y z
N MET A 1 -32.34 36.37 37.99
CA MET A 1 -31.88 37.24 36.94
C MET A 1 -30.46 36.89 36.57
N LYS A 2 -30.37 36.09 35.62
CA LYS A 2 -29.54 36.02 34.39
C LYS A 2 -28.05 35.81 34.54
N PRO A 3 -27.67 34.60 34.23
CA PRO A 3 -26.37 34.41 33.63
C PRO A 3 -26.57 33.81 32.22
N LEU A 4 -26.66 34.66 31.21
CA LEU A 4 -26.77 34.28 29.79
C LEU A 4 -25.50 34.66 29.01
N VAL A 5 -24.42 34.97 29.73
CA VAL A 5 -23.18 35.44 29.10
C VAL A 5 -22.03 34.42 29.19
N ALA A 6 -22.20 33.32 29.94
CA ALA A 6 -21.12 32.36 30.14
C ALA A 6 -21.02 31.20 29.11
N VAL A 7 -21.94 31.11 28.15
CA VAL A 7 -21.96 29.97 27.19
C VAL A 7 -21.29 30.30 25.88
N LEU A 8 -20.96 31.56 25.58
CA LEU A 8 -20.36 31.98 24.30
C LEU A 8 -18.84 31.93 24.26
N ALA A 9 -18.16 31.74 25.38
CA ALA A 9 -16.72 31.77 25.47
C ALA A 9 -16.05 30.39 25.25
N VAL A 10 -16.80 29.30 25.28
CA VAL A 10 -16.25 27.94 25.16
C VAL A 10 -16.12 27.47 23.69
N PHE A 11 -16.86 28.10 22.79
CA PHE A 11 -16.82 27.71 21.35
C PHE A 11 -15.66 28.30 20.54
N LEU A 12 -14.90 29.24 21.09
CA LEU A 12 -13.78 29.89 20.38
C LEU A 12 -12.42 29.24 20.61
N LEU A 13 -12.33 28.18 21.43
CA LEU A 13 -11.08 27.46 21.70
C LEU A 13 -10.95 26.13 20.93
N MET A 14 -11.90 25.78 20.07
CA MET A 14 -11.81 24.61 19.18
C MET A 14 -11.36 24.95 17.76
N GLY A 15 -10.69 26.07 17.58
CA GLY A 15 -10.16 26.46 16.30
C GLY A 15 -8.66 26.19 16.22
N ASN A 16 -8.28 25.46 15.19
CA ASN A 16 -6.92 25.26 14.68
C ASN A 16 -6.10 24.16 15.37
N GLN A 17 -6.59 22.95 15.30
CA GLN A 17 -5.69 21.83 15.09
C GLN A 17 -5.28 21.86 13.61
N THR A 18 -4.29 22.66 13.27
CA THR A 18 -3.48 22.42 12.09
C THR A 18 -2.89 21.03 12.26
N LEU A 19 -3.39 20.07 11.49
CA LEU A 19 -2.70 18.81 11.30
C LEU A 19 -1.30 19.17 10.81
N ALA A 20 -0.32 19.10 11.72
CA ALA A 20 1.07 19.20 11.35
C ALA A 20 1.30 18.06 10.35
N GLN A 21 1.50 18.42 9.09
CA GLN A 21 1.92 17.51 8.07
C GLN A 21 3.30 17.07 8.51
N GLU A 22 3.40 15.86 9.11
CA GLU A 22 4.70 15.26 9.40
C GLU A 22 5.41 15.12 8.06
N THR A 23 6.37 15.99 7.83
CA THR A 23 7.30 15.86 6.73
C THR A 23 8.12 14.61 7.02
N ILE A 24 7.88 13.55 6.26
CA ILE A 24 8.72 12.36 6.32
C ILE A 24 10.13 12.82 5.96
N PRO A 25 11.13 12.58 6.83
CA PRO A 25 12.50 12.95 6.53
C PRO A 25 12.93 12.22 5.25
N GLU A 26 13.51 12.98 4.33
CA GLU A 26 14.06 12.42 3.11
C GLU A 26 15.20 11.46 3.49
N PRO A 27 15.16 10.19 3.02
CA PRO A 27 16.23 9.25 3.28
C PRO A 27 17.55 9.83 2.79
N GLU A 28 18.59 9.78 3.62
CA GLU A 28 19.93 10.31 3.26
C GLU A 28 20.49 9.66 2.00
N ASP A 29 20.12 8.41 1.74
CA ASP A 29 20.53 7.62 0.58
C ASP A 29 20.09 8.22 -0.76
N LEU A 30 19.03 9.05 -0.78
CA LEU A 30 18.57 9.68 -2.02
C LEU A 30 19.45 10.84 -2.50
N LYS A 31 20.39 11.30 -1.69
CA LYS A 31 21.35 12.34 -2.10
C LYS A 31 22.25 11.87 -3.26
N GLU A 32 22.46 10.56 -3.40
CA GLU A 32 23.19 9.97 -4.52
C GLU A 32 22.37 9.92 -5.81
N PHE A 33 21.05 10.12 -5.73
CA PHE A 33 20.12 10.04 -6.86
C PHE A 33 19.35 11.36 -7.03
N PRO A 34 19.99 12.42 -7.54
CA PRO A 34 19.43 13.77 -7.57
C PRO A 34 18.13 13.91 -8.38
N ASN A 35 17.81 12.94 -9.22
CA ASN A 35 16.57 12.91 -10.01
C ASN A 35 15.47 12.03 -9.39
N TRP A 36 15.71 11.45 -8.24
CA TRP A 36 14.73 10.65 -7.53
C TRP A 36 13.94 11.51 -6.57
N ILE A 37 12.70 11.15 -6.34
CA ILE A 37 11.81 11.82 -5.41
C ILE A 37 11.24 10.81 -4.41
N VAL A 38 11.02 11.27 -3.19
CA VAL A 38 10.20 10.53 -2.23
C VAL A 38 8.74 10.86 -2.50
N ALA A 39 7.95 9.83 -2.82
CA ALA A 39 6.53 9.96 -3.02
C ALA A 39 5.76 9.24 -1.92
N GLN A 40 4.68 9.83 -1.45
CA GLN A 40 3.74 9.20 -0.53
C GLN A 40 2.57 8.64 -1.32
N LYS A 41 2.26 7.37 -1.08
CA LYS A 41 1.07 6.73 -1.64
C LYS A 41 0.15 6.31 -0.51
N PRO A 42 -1.11 6.75 -0.48
CA PRO A 42 -2.06 6.27 0.51
C PRO A 42 -2.28 4.77 0.32
N VAL A 43 -2.27 4.01 1.40
CA VAL A 43 -2.57 2.58 1.43
C VAL A 43 -3.75 2.30 2.34
N ILE A 44 -4.51 1.25 2.04
CA ILE A 44 -5.62 0.79 2.87
C ILE A 44 -5.12 -0.38 3.70
N CYS A 45 -5.26 -0.28 5.01
CA CYS A 45 -4.85 -1.32 5.95
C CYS A 45 -6.06 -1.81 6.75
N GLY A 46 -6.04 -3.08 7.08
CA GLY A 46 -7.04 -3.71 7.95
C GLY A 46 -6.45 -4.90 8.72
N PRO A 47 -7.24 -5.54 9.59
CA PRO A 47 -6.82 -6.77 10.27
C PRO A 47 -6.38 -7.83 9.27
N VAL A 48 -5.27 -8.51 9.52
CA VAL A 48 -4.66 -9.46 8.57
C VAL A 48 -5.67 -10.44 8.02
N LYS A 49 -6.45 -11.07 8.91
CA LYS A 49 -7.42 -12.08 8.49
C LYS A 49 -8.47 -11.52 7.52
N GLU A 50 -9.01 -10.34 7.82
CA GLU A 50 -10.06 -9.72 7.00
C GLU A 50 -9.54 -9.35 5.62
N VAL A 51 -8.34 -8.78 5.54
CA VAL A 51 -7.74 -8.39 4.27
C VAL A 51 -7.40 -9.60 3.42
N VAL A 52 -6.81 -10.65 4.03
CA VAL A 52 -6.48 -11.90 3.31
C VAL A 52 -7.73 -12.62 2.84
N ASP A 53 -8.78 -12.70 3.67
CA ASP A 53 -10.05 -13.29 3.28
C ASP A 53 -10.66 -12.53 2.09
N LYS A 54 -10.55 -11.20 2.10
CA LYS A 54 -11.03 -10.36 0.99
C LYS A 54 -10.29 -10.62 -0.31
N VAL A 55 -8.98 -10.77 -0.26
CA VAL A 55 -8.16 -11.13 -1.43
C VAL A 55 -8.57 -12.49 -1.99
N LYS A 56 -8.82 -13.46 -1.12
CA LYS A 56 -9.29 -14.80 -1.51
C LYS A 56 -10.69 -14.80 -2.16
N GLU A 57 -11.58 -13.88 -1.75
CA GLU A 57 -12.89 -13.72 -2.40
C GLU A 57 -12.77 -13.36 -3.89
N PHE A 58 -11.66 -12.70 -4.30
CA PHE A 58 -11.36 -12.46 -5.72
C PHE A 58 -10.76 -13.68 -6.43
N GLY A 59 -10.65 -14.81 -5.76
CA GLY A 59 -10.02 -16.02 -6.30
C GLY A 59 -8.52 -15.89 -6.50
N GLU A 60 -7.90 -14.94 -5.82
CA GLU A 60 -6.46 -14.73 -5.88
C GLU A 60 -5.72 -15.67 -4.93
N GLU A 61 -4.67 -16.29 -5.43
CA GLU A 61 -3.80 -17.19 -4.68
C GLU A 61 -2.39 -16.58 -4.53
N PRO A 62 -1.70 -16.82 -3.40
CA PRO A 62 -0.35 -16.32 -3.21
C PRO A 62 0.61 -16.97 -4.21
N PHE A 63 1.46 -16.19 -4.84
CA PHE A 63 2.47 -16.68 -5.78
C PHE A 63 3.89 -16.24 -5.48
N SER A 64 4.08 -15.21 -4.69
CA SER A 64 5.41 -14.81 -4.19
C SER A 64 5.33 -14.15 -2.83
N ALA A 65 6.39 -14.27 -2.07
CA ALA A 65 6.53 -13.60 -0.78
C ALA A 65 8.00 -13.29 -0.50
N TRP A 66 8.24 -12.19 0.19
CA TRP A 66 9.56 -11.83 0.73
C TRP A 66 9.41 -11.09 2.06
N VAL A 67 10.50 -10.96 2.78
CA VAL A 67 10.55 -10.23 4.05
C VAL A 67 11.24 -8.89 3.81
N ASP A 68 10.58 -7.82 4.20
CA ASP A 68 11.23 -6.53 4.36
C ASP A 68 11.92 -6.51 5.73
N VAL A 69 13.23 -6.60 5.73
CA VAL A 69 14.03 -6.71 6.97
C VAL A 69 14.02 -5.40 7.75
N GLU A 70 13.98 -4.28 7.07
CA GLU A 70 14.00 -2.95 7.69
C GLU A 70 12.66 -2.65 8.37
N GLN A 71 11.57 -2.92 7.69
CA GLN A 71 10.22 -2.71 8.21
C GLN A 71 9.72 -3.86 9.09
N LYS A 72 10.41 -4.99 9.11
CA LYS A 72 9.99 -6.22 9.81
C LYS A 72 8.58 -6.67 9.39
N THR A 73 8.32 -6.59 8.11
CA THR A 73 7.05 -6.98 7.49
C THR A 73 7.27 -8.07 6.46
N ALA A 74 6.23 -8.82 6.15
CA ALA A 74 6.21 -9.71 5.00
C ALA A 74 5.45 -9.03 3.86
N VAL A 75 5.99 -9.09 2.66
CA VAL A 75 5.29 -8.65 1.46
C VAL A 75 4.85 -9.88 0.69
N MET A 76 3.58 -9.94 0.34
CA MET A 76 2.99 -11.07 -0.37
C MET A 76 2.27 -10.60 -1.62
N SER A 77 2.49 -11.30 -2.72
CA SER A 77 1.80 -11.05 -3.98
C SER A 77 0.81 -12.18 -4.26
N TYR A 78 -0.37 -11.81 -4.67
CA TYR A 78 -1.49 -12.70 -5.00
C TYR A 78 -1.89 -12.48 -6.44
N ILE A 79 -2.36 -13.54 -7.09
CA ILE A 79 -2.88 -13.49 -8.46
C ILE A 79 -4.04 -14.46 -8.64
N ASN A 80 -5.05 -14.03 -9.40
CA ASN A 80 -6.02 -14.92 -10.01
C ASN A 80 -5.58 -15.16 -11.46
N GLU A 81 -5.08 -16.34 -11.76
CA GLU A 81 -4.56 -16.67 -13.10
C GLU A 81 -5.64 -16.66 -14.18
N THR A 82 -6.91 -16.84 -13.80
CA THR A 82 -8.04 -16.84 -14.74
C THR A 82 -8.47 -15.44 -15.12
N THR A 83 -8.58 -14.53 -14.14
CA THR A 83 -9.06 -13.15 -14.35
C THR A 83 -7.92 -12.17 -14.55
N GLY A 84 -6.71 -12.51 -14.11
CA GLY A 84 -5.55 -11.63 -14.12
C GLY A 84 -5.60 -10.55 -13.03
N THR A 85 -6.50 -10.65 -12.05
CA THR A 85 -6.46 -9.72 -10.90
C THR A 85 -5.28 -10.04 -10.00
N THR A 86 -4.65 -8.99 -9.48
CA THR A 86 -3.47 -9.10 -8.62
C THR A 86 -3.58 -8.16 -7.44
N THR A 87 -3.08 -8.62 -6.30
CA THR A 87 -2.97 -7.80 -5.08
C THR A 87 -1.61 -8.01 -4.45
N VAL A 88 -0.97 -6.93 -4.01
CA VAL A 88 0.27 -6.96 -3.22
C VAL A 88 -0.05 -6.45 -1.82
N LEU A 89 0.25 -7.27 -0.82
CA LEU A 89 0.05 -6.96 0.58
C LEU A 89 1.38 -6.80 1.31
N GLU A 90 1.45 -5.83 2.20
CA GLU A 90 2.45 -5.76 3.25
C GLU A 90 1.80 -6.15 4.57
N ILE A 91 2.39 -7.12 5.27
CA ILE A 91 1.77 -7.79 6.42
C ILE A 91 2.72 -7.76 7.61
N ASN A 92 2.22 -7.32 8.76
CA ASN A 92 2.87 -7.49 10.04
C ASN A 92 2.01 -8.40 10.96
N ASP A 93 2.32 -8.44 12.24
CA ASP A 93 1.60 -9.27 13.22
C ASP A 93 0.12 -8.88 13.43
N LYS A 94 -0.29 -7.67 13.07
CA LYS A 94 -1.62 -7.11 13.32
C LYS A 94 -2.37 -6.67 12.07
N TRP A 95 -1.65 -6.07 11.14
CA TRP A 95 -2.21 -5.38 10.00
C TRP A 95 -1.72 -5.93 8.68
N ALA A 96 -2.59 -5.96 7.70
CA ALA A 96 -2.23 -6.11 6.30
C ALA A 96 -2.63 -4.85 5.55
N CYS A 97 -1.71 -4.31 4.77
CA CYS A 97 -1.90 -3.12 3.96
C CYS A 97 -1.87 -3.49 2.47
N ILE A 98 -2.83 -3.00 1.72
CA ILE A 98 -2.88 -3.19 0.27
C ILE A 98 -1.95 -2.16 -0.37
N LEU A 99 -0.79 -2.60 -0.84
CA LEU A 99 0.18 -1.75 -1.51
C LEU A 99 -0.19 -1.47 -2.97
N SER A 100 -0.75 -2.47 -3.63
CA SER A 100 -1.13 -2.38 -5.04
C SER A 100 -2.22 -3.38 -5.38
N GLN A 101 -3.10 -2.99 -6.28
CA GLN A 101 -4.06 -3.86 -6.94
C GLN A 101 -4.02 -3.62 -8.44
N GLY A 102 -4.21 -4.65 -9.22
CA GLY A 102 -4.13 -4.57 -10.67
C GLY A 102 -5.04 -5.55 -11.38
N VAL A 103 -5.16 -5.34 -12.68
CA VAL A 103 -5.86 -6.23 -13.62
C VAL A 103 -4.95 -6.59 -14.78
N GLY A 104 -5.26 -7.68 -15.48
CA GLY A 104 -4.45 -8.12 -16.62
C GLY A 104 -3.07 -8.68 -16.23
N GLY A 105 -2.91 -9.05 -14.94
CA GLY A 105 -1.69 -9.67 -14.44
C GLY A 105 -1.42 -11.03 -15.12
N THR A 106 -0.14 -11.33 -15.31
CA THR A 106 0.30 -12.61 -15.86
C THR A 106 1.62 -13.03 -15.22
N LEU A 107 1.83 -14.32 -15.09
CA LEU A 107 3.08 -14.87 -14.57
C LEU A 107 4.13 -14.89 -15.69
N LEU A 108 5.13 -14.04 -15.61
CA LEU A 108 6.21 -13.95 -16.59
C LEU A 108 6.98 -15.26 -16.78
N SER A 109 7.05 -16.10 -15.74
CA SER A 109 7.66 -17.43 -15.81
C SER A 109 6.90 -18.39 -16.73
N LEU A 110 5.59 -18.22 -16.86
CA LEU A 110 4.75 -19.01 -17.78
C LEU A 110 4.92 -18.52 -19.23
N GLN A 111 5.10 -17.22 -19.45
CA GLN A 111 5.37 -16.67 -20.78
C GLN A 111 6.65 -17.25 -21.41
N LYS A 112 7.63 -17.58 -20.59
CA LYS A 112 8.86 -18.24 -21.05
C LYS A 112 8.62 -19.66 -21.55
N LYS A 113 7.60 -20.35 -21.04
CA LYS A 113 7.15 -21.69 -21.49
C LYS A 113 6.22 -21.65 -22.71
N ILE A 114 5.44 -20.58 -22.84
CA ILE A 114 4.60 -20.36 -24.00
C ILE A 114 5.44 -19.71 -25.09
N LYS A 115 6.28 -20.55 -25.74
CA LYS A 115 6.97 -20.29 -27.00
C LYS A 115 7.35 -18.86 -27.28
N GLY A 116 8.62 -18.52 -27.12
CA GLY A 116 9.27 -17.56 -28.01
C GLY A 116 8.61 -16.18 -28.16
N MET A 117 7.69 -15.83 -27.29
CA MET A 117 7.35 -14.43 -27.10
C MET A 117 8.57 -13.79 -26.47
N ALA A 118 9.41 -13.29 -27.35
CA ALA A 118 10.58 -12.53 -26.96
C ALA A 118 10.13 -11.45 -25.99
N ILE A 119 10.82 -11.36 -24.84
CA ILE A 119 10.75 -10.26 -23.88
C ILE A 119 11.21 -8.93 -24.54
N LYS A 120 11.03 -8.79 -25.84
CA LYS A 120 11.35 -7.58 -26.60
C LYS A 120 10.39 -6.42 -26.33
N SER A 121 9.24 -6.69 -25.70
CA SER A 121 8.28 -5.66 -25.35
C SER A 121 8.46 -5.08 -23.95
N LEU A 122 9.42 -5.57 -23.16
CA LEU A 122 9.71 -5.11 -21.82
C LEU A 122 11.06 -4.37 -21.71
N THR A 123 11.68 -4.03 -22.80
CA THR A 123 12.80 -3.08 -22.81
C THR A 123 12.24 -1.67 -22.71
N TYR A 124 12.33 -1.12 -21.51
CA TYR A 124 12.15 0.29 -21.24
C TYR A 124 13.30 1.09 -21.84
#